data_0b9c72905a1954dc1a6166cade2418ec
#
_entry.id   0b9c72905a1954dc1a6166cade2418ec
#
_cell.length_a   1.000
_cell.length_b   1.000
_cell.length_c   1.000
_cell.angle_alpha   90.00
_cell.angle_beta   90.00
_cell.angle_gamma   90.00
#
_symmetry.space_group_name_H-M   'P 1'
#
loop_
_entity.id
_entity.type
_entity.pdbx_description
1 polymer ?
#
loop_
_entity_poly.entity_id
_entity_poly.type
_entity_poly.pdbx_seq_one_letter_code
_entity_poly.pdbx_strand_id
1 'polypeptide(L)'
;MTIKDFILKAKGFDVHEAINNSVRNNEQQLLSMNRDEQLFERGIDSNNRELPQYRPATIVAKMAKNQRFDHTTLKDTGEFHSNFKIITRPTEIEFTANSTPRDGRDLTIHLQARYGRDIFGLTEENKEKLRDMVRNEIIEDI
;
A
#
# COMPACT_ATOMS: atom_id res chain seq x y z
N MET A 1 17.65 11.60 -21.72
CA MET A 1 17.19 12.82 -21.04
C MET A 1 16.18 13.53 -21.93
N THR A 2 14.97 13.78 -21.45
CA THR A 2 13.96 14.54 -22.18
C THR A 2 14.22 16.05 -22.03
N ILE A 3 13.60 16.87 -22.89
CA ILE A 3 13.64 18.33 -22.76
C ILE A 3 13.13 18.77 -21.38
N LYS A 4 12.13 18.09 -20.89
CA LYS A 4 11.54 18.31 -19.57
C LYS A 4 12.55 18.06 -18.44
N ASP A 5 13.27 16.94 -18.51
CA ASP A 5 14.32 16.62 -17.54
C ASP A 5 15.42 17.69 -17.53
N PHE A 6 15.77 18.20 -18.72
CA PHE A 6 16.75 19.28 -18.86
C PHE A 6 16.26 20.56 -18.21
N ILE A 7 15.01 20.96 -18.43
CA ILE A 7 14.42 22.15 -17.83
C ILE A 7 14.39 22.04 -16.30
N LEU A 8 13.97 20.89 -15.75
CA LEU A 8 13.93 20.64 -14.32
C LEU A 8 15.33 20.76 -13.71
N LYS A 9 16.31 20.15 -14.35
CA LYS A 9 17.71 20.19 -13.91
C LYS A 9 18.27 21.61 -13.97
N ALA A 10 17.99 22.36 -15.01
CA ALA A 10 18.45 23.74 -15.18
C ALA A 10 17.85 24.68 -14.12
N LYS A 11 16.67 24.38 -13.59
CA LYS A 11 16.01 25.14 -12.51
C LYS A 11 16.47 24.72 -11.11
N GLY A 12 17.42 23.78 -11.00
CA GLY A 12 17.83 23.25 -9.71
C GLY A 12 16.75 22.39 -9.03
N PHE A 13 15.86 21.80 -9.79
CA PHE A 13 14.74 21.02 -9.29
C PHE A 13 15.20 19.63 -8.88
N ASP A 14 14.97 19.27 -7.61
CA ASP A 14 15.23 17.92 -7.12
C ASP A 14 14.03 17.01 -7.41
N VAL A 15 14.20 16.13 -8.41
CA VAL A 15 13.16 15.22 -8.84
C VAL A 15 12.78 14.22 -7.73
N HIS A 16 13.76 13.71 -7.00
CA HIS A 16 13.49 12.75 -5.91
C HIS A 16 12.71 13.39 -4.76
N GLU A 17 13.06 14.63 -4.41
CA GLU A 17 12.32 15.38 -3.40
C GLU A 17 10.89 15.65 -3.86
N ALA A 18 10.70 16.02 -5.12
CA ALA A 18 9.39 16.25 -5.71
C ALA A 18 8.53 14.98 -5.69
N ILE A 19 9.10 13.83 -6.02
CA ILE A 19 8.43 12.54 -5.94
C ILE A 19 8.02 12.23 -4.50
N ASN A 20 8.93 12.38 -3.56
CA ASN A 20 8.64 12.11 -2.15
C ASN A 20 7.56 13.05 -1.59
N ASN A 21 7.57 14.33 -1.97
CA ASN A 21 6.54 15.27 -1.59
C ASN A 21 5.18 14.90 -2.18
N SER A 22 5.14 14.49 -3.44
CA SER A 22 3.92 14.03 -4.09
C SER A 22 3.34 12.79 -3.39
N VAL A 23 4.19 11.83 -3.02
CA VAL A 23 3.77 10.65 -2.26
C VAL A 23 3.19 11.04 -0.90
N ARG A 24 3.83 11.95 -0.18
CA ARG A 24 3.31 12.43 1.11
C ARG A 24 1.97 13.15 0.97
N ASN A 25 1.84 13.98 -0.06
CA ASN A 25 0.60 14.72 -0.32
C ASN A 25 -0.57 13.79 -0.66
N ASN A 26 -0.30 12.63 -1.23
CA ASN A 26 -1.30 11.65 -1.65
C ASN A 26 -1.29 10.38 -0.78
N GLU A 27 -0.69 10.44 0.41
CA GLU A 27 -0.48 9.27 1.27
C GLU A 27 -1.76 8.49 1.54
N GLN A 28 -2.83 9.16 1.92
CA GLN A 28 -4.10 8.49 2.24
C GLN A 28 -4.69 7.77 1.03
N GLN A 29 -4.61 8.37 -0.14
CA GLN A 29 -5.08 7.74 -1.38
C GLN A 29 -4.24 6.52 -1.75
N LEU A 30 -2.92 6.60 -1.60
CA LEU A 30 -2.01 5.50 -1.89
C LEU A 30 -2.19 4.35 -0.90
N LEU A 31 -2.34 4.66 0.39
CA LEU A 31 -2.65 3.64 1.40
C LEU A 31 -3.99 2.96 1.11
N SER A 32 -4.99 3.73 0.68
CA SER A 32 -6.28 3.17 0.30
C SER A 32 -6.18 2.20 -0.88
N MET A 33 -5.33 2.47 -1.86
CA MET A 33 -5.09 1.54 -2.97
C MET A 33 -4.58 0.18 -2.49
N ASN A 34 -3.63 0.15 -1.57
CA ASN A 34 -3.08 -1.09 -1.03
C ASN A 34 -4.03 -1.76 -0.03
N ARG A 35 -4.44 -1.00 0.97
CA ARG A 35 -5.22 -1.51 2.12
C ARG A 35 -6.67 -1.80 1.76
N ASP A 36 -7.35 -0.81 1.18
CA ASP A 36 -8.80 -0.88 0.98
C ASP A 36 -9.18 -1.52 -0.35
N GLU A 37 -8.55 -1.12 -1.44
CA GLU A 37 -8.85 -1.65 -2.76
C GLU A 37 -8.27 -3.05 -2.98
N GLN A 38 -6.95 -3.20 -2.82
CA GLN A 38 -6.28 -4.47 -3.10
C GLN A 38 -6.59 -5.53 -2.05
N LEU A 39 -6.36 -5.24 -0.78
CA LEU A 39 -6.55 -6.22 0.27
C LEU A 39 -8.01 -6.42 0.64
N PHE A 40 -8.72 -5.35 1.02
CA PHE A 40 -10.07 -5.49 1.53
C PHE A 40 -11.10 -5.80 0.44
N GLU A 41 -11.13 -5.03 -0.65
CA GLU A 41 -12.14 -5.22 -1.70
C GLU A 41 -11.85 -6.40 -2.61
N ARG A 42 -10.59 -6.59 -3.01
CA ARG A 42 -10.22 -7.59 -4.00
C ARG A 42 -9.53 -8.83 -3.44
N GLY A 43 -8.95 -8.76 -2.23
CA GLY A 43 -8.22 -9.88 -1.63
C GLY A 43 -6.98 -10.29 -2.42
N ILE A 44 -6.27 -9.32 -2.96
CA ILE A 44 -5.07 -9.55 -3.79
C ILE A 44 -3.84 -8.87 -3.20
N ASP A 45 -2.67 -9.41 -3.53
CA ASP A 45 -1.40 -8.80 -3.18
C ASP A 45 -0.90 -7.82 -4.26
N SER A 46 0.29 -7.27 -4.07
CA SER A 46 0.91 -6.32 -5.01
C SER A 46 1.28 -6.94 -6.37
N ASN A 47 1.33 -8.26 -6.46
CA ASN A 47 1.55 -8.99 -7.70
C ASN A 47 0.24 -9.40 -8.39
N ASN A 48 -0.88 -8.86 -7.94
CA ASN A 48 -2.22 -9.16 -8.46
C ASN A 48 -2.61 -10.64 -8.28
N ARG A 49 -2.08 -11.30 -7.26
CA ARG A 49 -2.40 -12.67 -6.90
C ARG A 49 -3.41 -12.71 -5.78
N GLU A 50 -4.40 -13.60 -5.88
CA GLU A 50 -5.33 -13.82 -4.78
C GLU A 50 -4.60 -14.34 -3.55
N LEU A 51 -4.94 -13.79 -2.38
CA LEU A 51 -4.43 -14.30 -1.12
C LEU A 51 -5.03 -15.68 -0.81
N PRO A 52 -4.28 -16.55 -0.09
CA PRO A 52 -4.83 -17.83 0.34
C PRO A 52 -6.16 -17.65 1.06
N GLN A 53 -7.11 -18.50 0.76
CA GLN A 53 -8.44 -18.44 1.36
C GLN A 53 -8.39 -18.70 2.87
N TYR A 54 -9.35 -18.16 3.59
CA TYR A 54 -9.53 -18.44 5.00
C TYR A 54 -9.83 -19.90 5.25
N ARG A 55 -9.35 -20.41 6.38
CA ARG A 55 -9.73 -21.73 6.87
C ARG A 55 -11.23 -21.73 7.22
N PRO A 56 -11.91 -22.89 7.12
CA PRO A 56 -13.36 -22.97 7.44
C PRO A 56 -13.72 -22.42 8.81
N ALA A 57 -12.90 -22.67 9.83
CA ALA A 57 -13.12 -22.13 11.18
C ALA A 57 -13.08 -20.60 11.20
N THR A 58 -12.18 -19.98 10.43
CA THR A 58 -12.09 -18.53 10.31
C THR A 58 -13.31 -17.95 9.62
N ILE A 59 -13.81 -18.60 8.58
CA ILE A 59 -15.02 -18.19 7.87
C ILE A 59 -16.22 -18.18 8.83
N VAL A 60 -16.40 -19.24 9.61
CA VAL A 60 -17.48 -19.33 10.60
C VAL A 60 -17.37 -18.20 11.63
N ALA A 61 -16.17 -17.94 12.15
CA ALA A 61 -15.95 -16.86 13.10
C ALA A 61 -16.26 -15.48 12.51
N LYS A 62 -15.89 -15.24 11.24
CA LYS A 62 -16.19 -13.98 10.56
C LYS A 62 -17.68 -13.81 10.28
N MET A 63 -18.38 -14.87 9.90
CA MET A 63 -19.83 -14.86 9.74
C MET A 63 -20.53 -14.46 11.04
N ALA A 64 -20.09 -15.02 12.17
CA ALA A 64 -20.66 -14.71 13.48
C ALA A 64 -20.44 -13.24 13.88
N LYS A 65 -19.36 -12.60 13.39
CA LYS A 65 -19.05 -11.20 13.67
C LYS A 65 -19.58 -10.23 12.59
N ASN A 66 -20.32 -10.71 11.60
CA ASN A 66 -20.75 -9.93 10.43
C ASN A 66 -19.59 -9.30 9.68
N GLN A 67 -18.46 -9.99 9.60
CA GLN A 67 -17.28 -9.54 8.84
C GLN A 67 -17.29 -10.19 7.45
N ARG A 68 -16.58 -9.54 6.51
CA ARG A 68 -16.44 -10.06 5.16
C ARG A 68 -15.63 -11.36 5.16
N PHE A 69 -16.10 -12.39 4.46
CA PHE A 69 -15.47 -13.70 4.42
C PHE A 69 -15.36 -14.33 3.03
N ASP A 70 -15.87 -13.65 1.99
CA ASP A 70 -15.84 -14.14 0.61
C ASP A 70 -14.43 -14.24 0.04
N HIS A 71 -13.49 -13.51 0.60
CA HIS A 71 -12.05 -13.62 0.31
C HIS A 71 -11.26 -13.14 1.53
N THR A 72 -9.94 -13.37 1.50
CA THR A 72 -9.05 -12.93 2.57
C THR A 72 -8.86 -11.42 2.51
N THR A 73 -9.24 -10.72 3.59
CA THR A 73 -9.15 -9.25 3.68
C THR A 73 -8.04 -8.77 4.59
N LEU A 74 -7.50 -9.63 5.45
CA LEU A 74 -6.58 -9.31 6.54
C LEU A 74 -7.15 -8.29 7.53
N LYS A 75 -8.47 -8.22 7.60
CA LYS A 75 -9.17 -7.30 8.52
C LYS A 75 -10.02 -8.08 9.51
N ASP A 76 -9.63 -8.04 10.77
CA ASP A 76 -10.41 -8.56 11.91
C ASP A 76 -10.98 -7.39 12.71
N THR A 77 -10.19 -6.79 13.60
CA THR A 77 -10.59 -5.60 14.35
C THR A 77 -10.37 -4.30 13.58
N GLY A 78 -9.64 -4.35 12.49
CA GLY A 78 -9.16 -3.18 11.75
C GLY A 78 -7.82 -2.65 12.24
N GLU A 79 -7.23 -3.25 13.26
CA GLU A 79 -5.96 -2.82 13.85
C GLU A 79 -4.81 -2.86 12.84
N PHE A 80 -4.66 -3.99 12.12
CA PHE A 80 -3.63 -4.12 11.08
C PHE A 80 -3.80 -3.07 9.99
N HIS A 81 -5.02 -2.91 9.48
CA HIS A 81 -5.32 -1.93 8.43
C HIS A 81 -5.08 -0.49 8.89
N SER A 82 -5.40 -0.16 10.14
CA SER A 82 -5.21 1.20 10.67
C SER A 82 -3.75 1.57 10.88
N ASN A 83 -2.84 0.59 10.91
CA ASN A 83 -1.41 0.79 11.10
C ASN A 83 -0.61 0.87 9.80
N PHE A 84 -1.27 0.81 8.65
CA PHE A 84 -0.61 0.98 7.36
C PHE A 84 0.04 2.36 7.26
N LYS A 85 1.25 2.38 6.72
CA LYS A 85 2.01 3.61 6.51
C LYS A 85 2.90 3.50 5.28
N ILE A 86 3.35 4.64 4.79
CA ILE A 86 4.34 4.73 3.71
C ILE A 86 5.60 5.36 4.28
N ILE A 87 6.74 4.74 4.01
CA ILE A 87 8.05 5.28 4.33
C ILE A 87 8.66 5.78 3.03
N THR A 88 9.01 7.06 2.99
CA THR A 88 9.70 7.65 1.84
C THR A 88 11.19 7.74 2.13
N ARG A 89 11.99 7.18 1.22
CA ARG A 89 13.45 7.25 1.25
C ARG A 89 13.96 7.99 0.00
N PRO A 90 15.21 8.41 -0.06
CA PRO A 90 15.71 9.17 -1.22
C PRO A 90 15.51 8.50 -2.57
N THR A 91 15.54 7.17 -2.64
CA THR A 91 15.44 6.40 -3.89
C THR A 91 14.33 5.37 -3.93
N GLU A 92 13.54 5.24 -2.85
CA GLU A 92 12.45 4.25 -2.79
C GLU A 92 11.29 4.68 -1.91
N ILE A 93 10.17 4.04 -2.11
CA ILE A 93 8.95 4.17 -1.30
C ILE A 93 8.60 2.79 -0.79
N GLU A 94 8.33 2.66 0.49
CA GLU A 94 7.95 1.40 1.11
C GLU A 94 6.56 1.49 1.73
N PHE A 95 5.69 0.55 1.35
CA PHE A 95 4.41 0.35 2.02
C PHE A 95 4.62 -0.68 3.13
N THR A 96 4.18 -0.37 4.32
CA THR A 96 4.33 -1.26 5.47
C THR A 96 3.24 -0.99 6.51
N ALA A 97 3.34 -1.62 7.66
CA ALA A 97 2.46 -1.35 8.80
C ALA A 97 3.30 -1.33 10.08
N ASN A 98 2.88 -0.51 11.03
CA ASN A 98 3.51 -0.50 12.35
C ASN A 98 3.29 -1.85 13.03
N SER A 99 4.25 -2.24 13.87
CA SER A 99 4.12 -3.45 14.69
C SER A 99 2.88 -3.33 15.58
N THR A 100 2.07 -4.39 15.59
CA THR A 100 0.86 -4.48 16.40
C THR A 100 0.98 -5.72 17.30
N PRO A 101 1.42 -5.56 18.56
CA PRO A 101 1.49 -6.68 19.51
C PRO A 101 0.09 -7.22 19.81
N ARG A 102 -0.07 -8.53 19.67
CA ARG A 102 -1.32 -9.22 20.00
C ARG A 102 -1.01 -10.58 20.57
N ASP A 103 -1.48 -10.85 21.78
CA ASP A 103 -1.27 -12.14 22.46
C ASP A 103 0.22 -12.57 22.53
N GLY A 104 1.12 -11.60 22.77
CA GLY A 104 2.56 -11.84 22.79
C GLY A 104 3.21 -12.03 21.43
N ARG A 105 2.48 -11.76 20.34
CA ARG A 105 2.96 -11.85 18.96
C ARG A 105 2.86 -10.50 18.26
N ASP A 106 3.78 -10.27 17.32
CA ASP A 106 3.65 -9.14 16.40
C ASP A 106 2.74 -9.56 15.24
N LEU A 107 1.55 -8.96 15.17
CA LEU A 107 0.54 -9.28 14.16
C LEU A 107 1.05 -9.02 12.75
N THR A 108 1.76 -7.92 12.54
CA THR A 108 2.30 -7.56 11.21
C THR A 108 3.31 -8.60 10.73
N ILE A 109 4.25 -9.00 11.60
CA ILE A 109 5.23 -10.04 11.28
C ILE A 109 4.54 -11.37 11.00
N HIS A 110 3.56 -11.73 11.81
CA HIS A 110 2.79 -12.96 11.62
C HIS A 110 2.06 -13.00 10.28
N LEU A 111 1.41 -11.91 9.90
CA LEU A 111 0.69 -11.83 8.63
C LEU A 111 1.65 -11.86 7.43
N GLN A 112 2.79 -11.17 7.52
CA GLN A 112 3.82 -11.25 6.48
C GLN A 112 4.39 -12.67 6.32
N ALA A 113 4.61 -13.37 7.42
CA ALA A 113 5.12 -14.74 7.39
C ALA A 113 4.11 -15.69 6.72
N ARG A 114 2.82 -15.48 6.95
CA ARG A 114 1.77 -16.33 6.40
C ARG A 114 1.43 -15.99 4.94
N TYR A 115 1.29 -14.72 4.61
CA TYR A 115 0.77 -14.26 3.32
C TYR A 115 1.84 -13.68 2.40
N GLY A 116 3.08 -13.52 2.89
CA GLY A 116 4.19 -12.93 2.15
C GLY A 116 4.28 -11.43 2.31
N ARG A 117 5.43 -10.87 1.91
CA ARG A 117 5.67 -9.43 1.96
C ARG A 117 4.87 -8.65 0.92
N ASP A 118 4.40 -9.34 -0.12
CA ASP A 118 3.68 -8.72 -1.24
C ASP A 118 2.27 -8.27 -0.86
N ILE A 119 1.82 -8.52 0.38
CA ILE A 119 0.61 -7.88 0.93
C ILE A 119 0.78 -6.36 1.01
N PHE A 120 2.02 -5.87 1.08
CA PHE A 120 2.35 -4.46 1.02
C PHE A 120 2.79 -4.06 -0.38
N GLY A 121 2.33 -2.91 -0.83
CA GLY A 121 2.70 -2.35 -2.11
C GLY A 121 1.54 -2.25 -3.09
N LEU A 122 1.82 -1.69 -4.26
CA LEU A 122 0.83 -1.45 -5.28
C LEU A 122 0.95 -2.45 -6.43
N THR A 123 -0.19 -2.83 -7.00
CA THR A 123 -0.23 -3.55 -8.28
C THR A 123 0.34 -2.67 -9.39
N GLU A 124 0.71 -3.28 -10.53
CA GLU A 124 1.20 -2.50 -11.68
C GLU A 124 0.19 -1.45 -12.14
N GLU A 125 -1.10 -1.77 -12.12
CA GLU A 125 -2.16 -0.83 -12.44
C GLU A 125 -2.14 0.39 -11.50
N ASN A 126 -2.03 0.15 -10.20
CA ASN A 126 -1.98 1.22 -9.20
C ASN A 126 -0.65 1.99 -9.23
N LYS A 127 0.45 1.33 -9.60
CA LYS A 127 1.73 2.01 -9.83
C LYS A 127 1.64 2.99 -11.00
N GLU A 128 0.94 2.64 -12.06
CA GLU A 128 0.70 3.57 -13.18
C GLU A 128 -0.10 4.79 -12.72
N LYS A 129 -1.12 4.59 -11.90
CA LYS A 129 -1.89 5.70 -11.31
C LYS A 129 -0.99 6.61 -10.46
N LEU A 130 -0.10 6.03 -9.67
CA LEU A 130 0.87 6.78 -8.88
C LEU A 130 1.82 7.58 -9.78
N ARG A 131 2.34 6.96 -10.84
CA ARG A 131 3.23 7.65 -11.80
C ARG A 131 2.52 8.86 -12.43
N ASP A 132 1.26 8.69 -12.81
CA ASP A 132 0.46 9.78 -13.39
C ASP A 132 0.22 10.91 -12.38
N MET A 133 -0.08 10.58 -11.13
CA MET A 133 -0.26 11.57 -10.07
C MET A 133 1.02 12.38 -9.85
N VAL A 134 2.15 11.71 -9.74
CA VAL A 134 3.47 12.35 -9.55
C VAL A 134 3.81 13.22 -10.75
N ARG A 135 3.61 12.70 -11.95
CA ARG A 135 3.89 13.43 -13.19
C ARG A 135 3.07 14.71 -13.28
N ASN A 136 1.78 14.65 -12.98
CA ASN A 136 0.89 15.80 -13.04
C ASN A 136 1.27 16.87 -12.03
N GLU A 137 1.61 16.47 -10.80
CA GLU A 137 2.03 17.42 -9.76
C GLU A 137 3.36 18.08 -10.11
N ILE A 138 4.34 17.32 -10.64
CA ILE A 138 5.62 17.88 -11.09
C ILE A 138 5.42 18.88 -12.23
N ILE A 139 4.51 18.60 -13.16
CA ILE A 139 4.19 19.51 -14.26
C ILE A 139 3.57 20.81 -13.74
N GLU A 140 2.68 20.74 -12.76
CA GLU A 140 2.06 21.91 -12.16
C GLU A 140 3.07 22.81 -11.45
N ASP A 141 4.12 22.25 -10.86
CA ASP A 141 5.15 22.96 -10.13
C ASP A 141 6.22 23.60 -11.03
N ILE A 142 6.20 23.33 -12.32
CA ILE A 142 7.07 23.96 -13.31
C ILE A 142 6.41 25.24 -13.82
#